data_2aa1a74ea0de8edb96e1bd72f73b7eba
#
_entry.id   2aa1a74ea0de8edb96e1bd72f73b7eba
#
_cell.length_a   1.000
_cell.length_b   1.000
_cell.length_c   1.000
_cell.angle_alpha   90.00
_cell.angle_beta   90.00
_cell.angle_gamma   90.00
#
_symmetry.space_group_name_H-M   'P 1'
#
loop_
_entity.id
_entity.type
_entity.pdbx_description
1 polymer ?
#
loop_
_entity_poly.entity_id
_entity_poly.type
_entity_poly.pdbx_seq_one_letter_code
_entity_poly.pdbx_strand_id
1 'polypeptide(L)'
;MSIIEADRVRERPQLATSPLIVHVVRQFLPNRGGLEDVVANLARQTVRRGYRVRVVTLDSLFTAPEDKLPLREDIDGIEVVRIPWSGTSRYPLAPQVFRHLADADLVHVHAIDFFFDALAWGRLLHGKPMIVTTHGGFFHTRKYATIKKIWFQTLTRASAMAYRRVVCCSASDLRQFSEIVPDSLLIENGADIGKFADTASRRARRRIVTIGRFSVNKRLDHLLDAMAMLKTREPEWHLDIVGAESDLDRADVEGAIESRHLSGRVTLHVSPENDTIRRVIAEASIFASASEYEGFGLVALEAMSAGLLPVLNANDAFTTLAARHPVLMLADFTNPETATTAIESAHETLSRQPDTIRAELLDAARGYSWDIVAGRYIDLYRSLDVVAAQSI
;
A
#
# COMPACT_ATOMS: atom_id res chain seq x y z
N MET A 1 58.61 -2.98 13.76
CA MET A 1 58.07 -3.31 12.42
C MET A 1 56.58 -3.49 12.61
N SER A 2 55.85 -2.44 12.25
CA SER A 2 54.38 -2.37 12.40
C SER A 2 53.80 -2.49 11.00
N ILE A 3 52.98 -3.50 10.78
CA ILE A 3 52.23 -3.68 9.52
C ILE A 3 50.84 -3.08 9.77
N ILE A 4 50.63 -1.90 9.24
CA ILE A 4 49.30 -1.29 9.14
C ILE A 4 48.67 -1.87 7.86
N GLU A 5 47.76 -2.76 8.03
CA GLU A 5 46.93 -3.31 6.95
C GLU A 5 45.81 -2.30 6.65
N ALA A 6 45.98 -1.63 5.51
CA ALA A 6 45.02 -0.67 5.02
C ALA A 6 43.78 -1.40 4.54
N ASP A 7 42.68 -1.16 5.21
CA ASP A 7 41.34 -1.60 4.84
C ASP A 7 40.96 -0.90 3.51
N ARG A 8 41.16 -1.61 2.39
CA ARG A 8 40.75 -1.15 1.08
C ARG A 8 39.21 -1.24 1.01
N VAL A 9 38.57 -0.09 1.16
CA VAL A 9 37.19 0.13 0.72
C VAL A 9 37.10 -0.40 -0.72
N ARG A 10 36.41 -1.51 -0.91
CA ARG A 10 36.08 -2.04 -2.23
C ARG A 10 35.14 -1.03 -2.89
N GLU A 11 35.69 -0.18 -3.74
CA GLU A 11 34.91 0.58 -4.71
C GLU A 11 34.00 -0.38 -5.48
N ARG A 12 32.73 -0.05 -5.58
CA ARG A 12 31.74 -0.79 -6.39
C ARG A 12 31.88 -0.33 -7.86
N PRO A 13 32.60 -1.02 -8.73
CA PRO A 13 32.75 -0.60 -10.13
C PRO A 13 31.77 -1.42 -11.00
N GLN A 14 30.48 -1.05 -11.07
CA GLN A 14 29.58 -1.60 -12.09
C GLN A 14 28.23 -0.86 -12.24
N LEU A 15 27.98 0.24 -11.56
CA LEU A 15 26.71 0.97 -11.67
C LEU A 15 26.51 1.69 -13.03
N ALA A 16 27.56 2.01 -13.76
CA ALA A 16 27.46 2.75 -15.02
C ALA A 16 26.84 1.94 -16.18
N THR A 17 26.89 0.61 -16.12
CA THR A 17 26.35 -0.31 -17.14
C THR A 17 25.02 -0.94 -16.77
N SER A 18 24.55 -0.72 -15.54
CA SER A 18 23.27 -1.27 -15.07
C SER A 18 22.08 -0.55 -15.72
N PRO A 19 21.03 -1.29 -16.12
CA PRO A 19 19.85 -0.70 -16.73
C PRO A 19 19.20 0.35 -15.84
N LEU A 20 18.73 1.44 -16.44
CA LEU A 20 18.02 2.53 -15.78
C LEU A 20 16.50 2.34 -15.92
N ILE A 21 15.85 2.12 -14.80
CA ILE A 21 14.37 2.12 -14.69
C ILE A 21 13.92 3.51 -14.24
N VAL A 22 13.12 4.18 -15.06
CA VAL A 22 12.55 5.49 -14.73
C VAL A 22 11.10 5.31 -14.29
N HIS A 23 10.84 5.50 -13.00
CA HIS A 23 9.49 5.57 -12.46
C HIS A 23 8.92 6.97 -12.64
N VAL A 24 7.68 7.08 -13.14
CA VAL A 24 6.99 8.36 -13.31
C VAL A 24 5.74 8.36 -12.46
N VAL A 25 5.65 9.29 -11.51
CA VAL A 25 4.55 9.40 -10.55
C VAL A 25 4.28 10.85 -10.19
N ARG A 26 3.00 11.21 -9.97
CA ARG A 26 2.61 12.61 -9.70
C ARG A 26 3.07 13.14 -8.33
N GLN A 27 3.13 12.30 -7.32
CA GLN A 27 3.64 12.66 -5.99
C GLN A 27 4.63 11.59 -5.52
N PHE A 28 5.64 12.00 -4.77
CA PHE A 28 6.64 11.12 -4.19
C PHE A 28 7.10 11.67 -2.83
N LEU A 29 8.04 11.01 -2.19
CA LEU A 29 8.59 11.49 -0.91
C LEU A 29 8.99 12.97 -0.97
N PRO A 30 8.69 13.77 0.06
CA PRO A 30 8.27 13.40 1.41
C PRO A 30 6.76 13.12 1.57
N ASN A 31 5.94 13.24 0.52
CA ASN A 31 4.54 12.85 0.58
C ASN A 31 4.42 11.37 0.92
N ARG A 32 3.51 11.03 1.84
CA ARG A 32 3.24 9.66 2.26
C ARG A 32 1.78 9.31 2.01
N GLY A 33 1.57 8.31 1.20
CA GLY A 33 0.26 7.76 0.86
C GLY A 33 0.43 6.39 0.22
N GLY A 34 -0.67 5.70 -0.06
CA GLY A 34 -0.61 4.34 -0.58
C GLY A 34 0.17 4.21 -1.89
N LEU A 35 0.01 5.19 -2.82
CA LEU A 35 0.72 5.18 -4.09
C LEU A 35 2.22 5.48 -3.90
N GLU A 36 2.54 6.52 -3.14
CA GLU A 36 3.90 6.97 -2.90
C GLU A 36 4.73 5.90 -2.19
N ASP A 37 4.12 5.25 -1.19
CA ASP A 37 4.77 4.17 -0.44
C ASP A 37 5.02 2.94 -1.32
N VAL A 38 4.10 2.59 -2.22
CA VAL A 38 4.29 1.51 -3.19
C VAL A 38 5.45 1.83 -4.13
N VAL A 39 5.48 3.02 -4.72
CA VAL A 39 6.55 3.42 -5.64
C VAL A 39 7.90 3.46 -4.93
N ALA A 40 7.97 4.03 -3.72
CA ALA A 40 9.19 4.11 -2.93
C ALA A 40 9.74 2.73 -2.57
N ASN A 41 8.88 1.80 -2.14
CA ASN A 41 9.32 0.45 -1.80
C ASN A 41 9.76 -0.33 -3.03
N LEU A 42 9.02 -0.25 -4.16
CA LEU A 42 9.41 -0.89 -5.40
C LEU A 42 10.75 -0.33 -5.91
N ALA A 43 10.93 0.99 -5.89
CA ALA A 43 12.17 1.65 -6.29
C ALA A 43 13.37 1.20 -5.43
N ARG A 44 13.22 1.19 -4.08
CA ARG A 44 14.27 0.68 -3.17
C ARG A 44 14.64 -0.77 -3.46
N GLN A 45 13.64 -1.62 -3.69
CA GLN A 45 13.86 -3.03 -4.00
C GLN A 45 14.53 -3.22 -5.37
N THR A 46 14.23 -2.35 -6.33
CA THR A 46 14.86 -2.34 -7.66
C THR A 46 16.34 -1.93 -7.54
N VAL A 47 16.66 -0.89 -6.74
CA VAL A 47 18.05 -0.50 -6.43
C VAL A 47 18.83 -1.65 -5.76
N ARG A 48 18.23 -2.31 -4.75
CA ARG A 48 18.87 -3.44 -4.05
C ARG A 48 19.23 -4.59 -4.98
N ARG A 49 18.52 -4.74 -6.11
CA ARG A 49 18.78 -5.76 -7.14
C ARG A 49 19.74 -5.29 -8.23
N GLY A 50 20.42 -4.17 -8.00
CA GLY A 50 21.51 -3.70 -8.86
C GLY A 50 21.08 -2.85 -10.06
N TYR A 51 19.81 -2.44 -10.16
CA TYR A 51 19.34 -1.52 -11.19
C TYR A 51 19.59 -0.07 -10.78
N ARG A 52 19.83 0.80 -11.75
CA ARG A 52 19.72 2.24 -11.53
C ARG A 52 18.26 2.64 -11.56
N VAL A 53 17.87 3.52 -10.65
CA VAL A 53 16.48 3.96 -10.52
C VAL A 53 16.43 5.48 -10.49
N ARG A 54 15.57 6.05 -11.34
CA ARG A 54 15.18 7.44 -11.31
C ARG A 54 13.67 7.53 -11.05
N VAL A 55 13.25 8.41 -10.14
CA VAL A 55 11.85 8.78 -9.96
C VAL A 55 11.65 10.20 -10.49
N VAL A 56 10.81 10.36 -11.50
CA VAL A 56 10.39 11.67 -12.01
C VAL A 56 9.01 11.99 -11.41
N THR A 57 8.92 13.11 -10.68
CA THR A 57 7.73 13.53 -9.94
C THR A 57 7.53 15.04 -9.98
N LEU A 58 6.47 15.55 -9.37
CA LEU A 58 6.19 16.99 -9.34
C LEU A 58 7.03 17.71 -8.27
N ASP A 59 7.29 19.00 -8.49
CA ASP A 59 8.18 19.83 -7.67
C ASP A 59 7.54 20.42 -6.40
N SER A 60 6.28 20.11 -6.14
CA SER A 60 5.58 20.51 -4.91
C SER A 60 4.49 19.53 -4.54
N LEU A 61 4.11 19.51 -3.27
CA LEU A 61 3.00 18.67 -2.79
C LEU A 61 1.65 19.31 -3.12
N PHE A 62 0.64 18.48 -3.38
CA PHE A 62 -0.73 18.97 -3.60
C PHE A 62 -1.32 19.68 -2.37
N THR A 63 -0.82 19.37 -1.19
CA THR A 63 -1.21 20.00 0.09
C THR A 63 -0.50 21.33 0.35
N ALA A 64 0.63 21.57 -0.35
CA ALA A 64 1.45 22.77 -0.21
C ALA A 64 2.05 23.14 -1.59
N PRO A 65 1.25 23.56 -2.57
CA PRO A 65 1.69 23.75 -3.96
C PRO A 65 2.69 24.89 -4.14
N GLU A 66 2.69 25.86 -3.20
CA GLU A 66 3.63 26.98 -3.22
C GLU A 66 5.02 26.60 -2.67
N ASP A 67 5.10 25.54 -1.85
CA ASP A 67 6.36 25.10 -1.26
C ASP A 67 7.11 24.18 -2.24
N LYS A 68 8.17 24.74 -2.86
CA LYS A 68 8.97 23.99 -3.83
C LYS A 68 9.98 23.07 -3.15
N LEU A 69 9.98 21.82 -3.57
CA LEU A 69 10.93 20.81 -3.14
C LEU A 69 12.21 20.88 -3.97
N PRO A 70 13.35 20.33 -3.49
CA PRO A 70 14.59 20.26 -4.27
C PRO A 70 14.36 19.60 -5.64
N LEU A 71 14.86 20.22 -6.71
CA LEU A 71 14.67 19.71 -8.08
C LEU A 71 15.35 18.36 -8.31
N ARG A 72 16.44 18.09 -7.59
CA ARG A 72 17.15 16.80 -7.61
C ARG A 72 17.67 16.47 -6.22
N GLU A 73 17.52 15.22 -5.84
CA GLU A 73 18.10 14.65 -4.62
C GLU A 73 18.30 13.13 -4.79
N ASP A 74 19.13 12.54 -3.95
CA ASP A 74 19.23 11.09 -3.79
C ASP A 74 18.49 10.68 -2.52
N ILE A 75 17.59 9.73 -2.67
CA ILE A 75 16.87 9.13 -1.53
C ILE A 75 17.10 7.62 -1.58
N ASP A 76 17.90 7.09 -0.67
CA ASP A 76 18.17 5.64 -0.57
C ASP A 76 18.78 5.05 -1.86
N GLY A 77 19.58 5.81 -2.61
CA GLY A 77 20.17 5.41 -3.90
C GLY A 77 19.21 5.55 -5.09
N ILE A 78 18.08 6.23 -4.89
CA ILE A 78 17.12 6.58 -5.93
C ILE A 78 17.36 8.02 -6.36
N GLU A 79 17.68 8.26 -7.65
CA GLU A 79 17.73 9.62 -8.20
C GLU A 79 16.32 10.18 -8.30
N VAL A 80 15.94 11.13 -7.46
CA VAL A 80 14.66 11.83 -7.51
C VAL A 80 14.80 13.12 -8.31
N VAL A 81 14.01 13.24 -9.38
CA VAL A 81 13.95 14.42 -10.24
C VAL A 81 12.57 15.04 -10.14
N ARG A 82 12.48 16.29 -9.69
CA ARG A 82 11.22 17.01 -9.57
C ARG A 82 11.07 18.03 -10.68
N ILE A 83 9.86 18.05 -11.27
CA ILE A 83 9.56 18.89 -12.42
C ILE A 83 8.37 19.82 -12.12
N PRO A 84 8.38 21.07 -12.65
CA PRO A 84 7.28 21.99 -12.46
C PRO A 84 6.00 21.48 -13.14
N TRP A 85 4.90 21.87 -12.54
CA TRP A 85 3.59 21.50 -13.02
C TRP A 85 2.59 22.68 -12.95
N SER A 86 1.46 22.53 -13.66
CA SER A 86 0.33 23.44 -13.63
C SER A 86 -0.98 22.65 -13.71
N GLY A 87 -2.12 23.34 -13.62
CA GLY A 87 -3.43 22.69 -13.70
C GLY A 87 -3.96 22.26 -12.33
N THR A 88 -4.54 21.07 -12.21
CA THR A 88 -5.17 20.59 -11.00
C THR A 88 -4.47 19.36 -10.42
N SER A 89 -4.63 19.11 -9.13
CA SER A 89 -4.08 17.92 -8.48
C SER A 89 -4.62 16.58 -9.05
N ARG A 90 -5.77 16.62 -9.72
CA ARG A 90 -6.34 15.44 -10.40
C ARG A 90 -5.69 15.15 -11.75
N TYR A 91 -5.25 16.19 -12.46
CA TYR A 91 -4.62 16.09 -13.78
C TYR A 91 -3.53 17.16 -13.90
N PRO A 92 -2.38 16.96 -13.25
CA PRO A 92 -1.29 17.92 -13.21
C PRO A 92 -0.51 17.90 -14.52
N LEU A 93 -0.48 19.02 -15.24
CA LEU A 93 0.24 19.17 -16.50
C LEU A 93 1.71 19.40 -16.25
N ALA A 94 2.58 18.46 -16.63
CA ALA A 94 4.03 18.51 -16.40
C ALA A 94 4.83 17.99 -17.61
N PRO A 95 4.81 18.70 -18.76
CA PRO A 95 5.41 18.21 -20.01
C PRO A 95 6.94 18.08 -19.97
N GLN A 96 7.61 18.67 -18.97
CA GLN A 96 9.05 18.52 -18.82
C GLN A 96 9.49 17.07 -18.52
N VAL A 97 8.58 16.15 -18.21
CA VAL A 97 8.86 14.73 -18.02
C VAL A 97 9.67 14.13 -19.17
N PHE A 98 9.40 14.53 -20.40
CA PHE A 98 10.10 14.03 -21.60
C PHE A 98 11.61 14.27 -21.59
N ARG A 99 12.09 15.32 -20.92
CA ARG A 99 13.51 15.66 -20.84
C ARG A 99 14.31 14.68 -19.97
N HIS A 100 13.63 13.88 -19.17
CA HIS A 100 14.25 12.99 -18.19
C HIS A 100 14.16 11.51 -18.56
N LEU A 101 13.77 11.20 -19.81
CA LEU A 101 13.58 9.84 -20.30
C LEU A 101 14.66 9.39 -21.29
N ALA A 102 15.50 10.29 -21.80
CA ALA A 102 16.41 10.02 -22.93
C ALA A 102 17.36 8.82 -22.69
N ASP A 103 17.84 8.66 -21.48
CA ASP A 103 18.76 7.60 -21.03
C ASP A 103 18.04 6.41 -20.36
N ALA A 104 16.70 6.41 -20.28
CA ALA A 104 15.95 5.31 -19.70
C ALA A 104 16.02 4.05 -20.56
N ASP A 105 16.19 2.89 -19.93
CA ASP A 105 16.01 1.60 -20.59
C ASP A 105 14.55 1.18 -20.54
N LEU A 106 13.84 1.49 -19.45
CA LEU A 106 12.42 1.25 -19.27
C LEU A 106 11.77 2.41 -18.50
N VAL A 107 10.56 2.80 -18.91
CA VAL A 107 9.73 3.76 -18.19
C VAL A 107 8.56 3.02 -17.54
N HIS A 108 8.44 3.17 -16.22
CA HIS A 108 7.34 2.61 -15.44
C HIS A 108 6.44 3.74 -14.93
N VAL A 109 5.26 3.86 -15.51
CA VAL A 109 4.28 4.89 -15.14
C VAL A 109 3.38 4.36 -14.02
N HIS A 110 3.07 5.21 -13.06
CA HIS A 110 2.22 4.88 -11.93
C HIS A 110 0.95 5.72 -11.91
N ALA A 111 -0.19 5.03 -11.87
CA ALA A 111 -1.55 5.56 -11.95
C ALA A 111 -1.98 6.01 -13.37
N ILE A 112 -3.29 6.21 -13.49
CA ILE A 112 -3.93 6.66 -14.74
C ILE A 112 -4.25 8.14 -14.60
N ASP A 113 -3.30 8.96 -15.01
CA ASP A 113 -3.35 10.42 -14.89
C ASP A 113 -2.70 11.10 -16.12
N PHE A 114 -2.31 12.36 -15.99
CA PHE A 114 -1.62 13.10 -17.06
C PHE A 114 -0.40 12.37 -17.61
N PHE A 115 0.44 11.80 -16.76
CA PHE A 115 1.66 11.11 -17.20
C PHE A 115 1.34 9.88 -18.04
N PHE A 116 0.29 9.14 -17.67
CA PHE A 116 -0.16 8.00 -18.44
C PHE A 116 -0.52 8.41 -19.88
N ASP A 117 -1.36 9.44 -20.04
CA ASP A 117 -1.77 9.88 -21.35
C ASP A 117 -0.64 10.58 -22.11
N ALA A 118 0.08 11.51 -21.47
CA ALA A 118 1.13 12.27 -22.10
C ALA A 118 2.25 11.40 -22.65
N LEU A 119 2.70 10.39 -21.86
CA LEU A 119 3.76 9.49 -22.29
C LEU A 119 3.28 8.52 -23.38
N ALA A 120 2.02 8.05 -23.31
CA ALA A 120 1.43 7.25 -24.38
C ALA A 120 1.43 7.99 -25.72
N TRP A 121 0.94 9.21 -25.72
CA TRP A 121 0.83 10.03 -26.94
C TRP A 121 2.20 10.54 -27.41
N GLY A 122 3.12 10.80 -26.46
CA GLY A 122 4.48 11.19 -26.75
C GLY A 122 5.43 10.03 -27.12
N ARG A 123 4.93 8.79 -27.23
CA ARG A 123 5.75 7.61 -27.52
C ARG A 123 6.63 7.76 -28.77
N LEU A 124 6.12 8.41 -29.81
CA LEU A 124 6.87 8.66 -31.03
C LEU A 124 8.05 9.63 -30.82
N LEU A 125 7.97 10.48 -29.78
CA LEU A 125 9.03 11.45 -29.45
C LEU A 125 10.14 10.83 -28.60
N HIS A 126 9.78 10.01 -27.60
CA HIS A 126 10.80 9.43 -26.68
C HIS A 126 11.24 8.01 -27.08
N GLY A 127 10.43 7.24 -27.80
CA GLY A 127 10.77 5.90 -28.29
C GLY A 127 11.01 4.83 -27.22
N LYS A 128 10.75 5.15 -25.93
CA LYS A 128 11.09 4.25 -24.81
C LYS A 128 10.04 3.18 -24.59
N PRO A 129 10.45 1.96 -24.25
CA PRO A 129 9.52 0.93 -23.79
C PRO A 129 8.88 1.36 -22.47
N MET A 130 7.57 1.11 -22.33
CA MET A 130 6.80 1.54 -21.17
C MET A 130 5.96 0.43 -20.61
N ILE A 131 5.80 0.43 -19.29
CA ILE A 131 4.74 -0.29 -18.58
C ILE A 131 3.98 0.69 -17.68
N VAL A 132 2.78 0.31 -17.26
CA VAL A 132 2.00 1.09 -16.31
C VAL A 132 1.44 0.19 -15.21
N THR A 133 1.44 0.71 -13.97
CA THR A 133 0.69 0.12 -12.85
C THR A 133 -0.50 1.02 -12.50
N THR A 134 -1.71 0.44 -12.41
CA THR A 134 -2.98 1.20 -12.34
C THR A 134 -3.21 1.90 -11.01
N HIS A 135 -2.85 1.30 -9.89
CA HIS A 135 -3.03 1.78 -8.50
C HIS A 135 -4.46 2.13 -8.09
N GLY A 136 -5.45 1.66 -8.82
CA GLY A 136 -6.86 1.96 -8.52
C GLY A 136 -7.24 3.41 -8.83
N GLY A 137 -8.33 3.87 -8.24
CA GLY A 137 -8.67 5.30 -8.19
C GLY A 137 -9.54 5.86 -9.30
N PHE A 138 -9.67 5.19 -10.44
CA PHE A 138 -10.40 5.78 -11.56
C PHE A 138 -11.93 5.78 -11.35
N PHE A 139 -12.49 4.75 -10.70
CA PHE A 139 -13.95 4.56 -10.57
C PHE A 139 -14.52 4.70 -9.16
N HIS A 140 -13.75 5.12 -8.17
CA HIS A 140 -14.20 5.20 -6.76
C HIS A 140 -15.37 6.16 -6.50
N THR A 141 -15.68 7.07 -7.42
CA THR A 141 -16.82 7.97 -7.27
C THR A 141 -17.90 7.66 -8.29
N ARG A 142 -19.16 7.50 -7.85
CA ARG A 142 -20.33 7.31 -8.73
C ARG A 142 -20.67 8.55 -9.58
N LYS A 143 -20.10 9.70 -9.22
CA LYS A 143 -20.32 10.96 -9.95
C LYS A 143 -19.74 10.85 -11.38
N TYR A 144 -20.56 11.13 -12.39
CA TYR A 144 -20.20 11.05 -13.81
C TYR A 144 -19.82 9.64 -14.31
N ALA A 145 -20.45 8.58 -13.78
CA ALA A 145 -20.12 7.20 -14.12
C ALA A 145 -20.15 6.91 -15.64
N THR A 146 -21.15 7.42 -16.36
CA THR A 146 -21.29 7.23 -17.81
C THR A 146 -20.15 7.90 -18.59
N ILE A 147 -19.80 9.15 -18.25
CA ILE A 147 -18.72 9.88 -18.90
C ILE A 147 -17.38 9.18 -18.63
N LYS A 148 -17.15 8.75 -17.41
CA LYS A 148 -15.96 7.98 -17.05
C LYS A 148 -15.87 6.67 -17.83
N LYS A 149 -16.99 5.97 -18.01
CA LYS A 149 -17.03 4.72 -18.79
C LYS A 149 -16.69 4.96 -20.27
N ILE A 150 -17.23 6.01 -20.87
CA ILE A 150 -16.90 6.37 -22.26
C ILE A 150 -15.41 6.72 -22.35
N TRP A 151 -14.91 7.56 -21.44
CA TRP A 151 -13.49 7.94 -21.39
C TRP A 151 -12.58 6.70 -21.25
N PHE A 152 -12.94 5.78 -20.38
CA PHE A 152 -12.20 4.54 -20.15
C PHE A 152 -12.17 3.65 -21.41
N GLN A 153 -13.31 3.45 -22.05
CA GLN A 153 -13.44 2.62 -23.25
C GLN A 153 -12.80 3.25 -24.50
N THR A 154 -12.55 4.55 -24.50
CA THR A 154 -11.98 5.27 -25.66
C THR A 154 -10.56 5.75 -25.37
N LEU A 155 -10.40 6.84 -24.65
CA LEU A 155 -9.11 7.50 -24.44
C LEU A 155 -8.15 6.63 -23.62
N THR A 156 -8.61 6.10 -22.49
CA THR A 156 -7.75 5.24 -21.65
C THR A 156 -7.32 3.98 -22.41
N ARG A 157 -8.23 3.38 -23.19
CA ARG A 157 -7.89 2.25 -24.06
C ARG A 157 -6.84 2.63 -25.10
N ALA A 158 -7.00 3.78 -25.80
CA ALA A 158 -6.05 4.25 -26.79
C ALA A 158 -4.67 4.51 -26.19
N SER A 159 -4.62 5.16 -25.03
CA SER A 159 -3.36 5.39 -24.30
C SER A 159 -2.72 4.08 -23.84
N ALA A 160 -3.51 3.12 -23.32
CA ALA A 160 -3.02 1.82 -22.86
C ALA A 160 -2.30 1.01 -23.95
N MET A 161 -2.70 1.15 -25.23
CA MET A 161 -2.04 0.47 -26.36
C MET A 161 -0.58 0.90 -26.59
N ALA A 162 -0.17 2.02 -26.02
CA ALA A 162 1.22 2.48 -26.10
C ALA A 162 2.14 1.74 -25.12
N TYR A 163 1.58 1.10 -24.10
CA TYR A 163 2.30 0.37 -23.06
C TYR A 163 2.53 -1.08 -23.45
N ARG A 164 3.71 -1.61 -23.16
CA ARG A 164 4.03 -3.02 -23.40
C ARG A 164 3.24 -3.94 -22.48
N ARG A 165 2.96 -3.48 -21.26
CA ARG A 165 2.14 -4.19 -20.26
C ARG A 165 1.39 -3.20 -19.39
N VAL A 166 0.17 -3.57 -19.06
CA VAL A 166 -0.65 -2.93 -18.02
C VAL A 166 -0.68 -3.86 -16.82
N VAL A 167 -0.21 -3.37 -15.68
CA VAL A 167 -0.19 -4.09 -14.41
C VAL A 167 -1.30 -3.54 -13.52
N CYS A 168 -2.16 -4.41 -13.04
CA CYS A 168 -3.22 -4.10 -12.11
C CYS A 168 -2.79 -4.48 -10.69
N CYS A 169 -2.97 -3.58 -9.73
CA CYS A 169 -2.54 -3.81 -8.35
C CYS A 169 -3.61 -4.49 -7.48
N SER A 170 -4.80 -4.74 -8.04
CA SER A 170 -5.89 -5.45 -7.37
C SER A 170 -6.71 -6.29 -8.35
N ALA A 171 -7.42 -7.29 -7.83
CA ALA A 171 -8.33 -8.10 -8.64
C ALA A 171 -9.48 -7.28 -9.23
N SER A 172 -9.93 -6.21 -8.55
CA SER A 172 -10.95 -5.30 -9.06
C SER A 172 -10.43 -4.50 -10.25
N ASP A 173 -9.20 -3.97 -10.17
CA ASP A 173 -8.55 -3.30 -11.28
C ASP A 173 -8.36 -4.24 -12.47
N LEU A 174 -7.92 -5.49 -12.20
CA LEU A 174 -7.75 -6.48 -13.26
C LEU A 174 -9.05 -6.76 -13.99
N ARG A 175 -10.15 -7.03 -13.27
CA ARG A 175 -11.47 -7.23 -13.91
C ARG A 175 -11.85 -6.08 -14.82
N GLN A 176 -11.60 -4.84 -14.38
CA GLN A 176 -11.93 -3.64 -15.11
C GLN A 176 -11.04 -3.41 -16.32
N PHE A 177 -9.72 -3.46 -16.13
CA PHE A 177 -8.77 -3.22 -17.21
C PHE A 177 -8.77 -4.33 -18.26
N SER A 178 -9.11 -5.56 -17.90
CA SER A 178 -9.28 -6.66 -18.88
C SER A 178 -10.36 -6.39 -19.94
N GLU A 179 -11.31 -5.48 -19.66
CA GLU A 179 -12.30 -5.05 -20.68
C GLU A 179 -11.65 -4.27 -21.83
N ILE A 180 -10.56 -3.56 -21.60
CA ILE A 180 -9.87 -2.71 -22.59
C ILE A 180 -8.48 -3.23 -22.96
N VAL A 181 -7.83 -3.99 -22.09
CA VAL A 181 -6.51 -4.63 -22.29
C VAL A 181 -6.60 -6.06 -21.77
N PRO A 182 -6.98 -7.04 -22.61
CA PRO A 182 -7.22 -8.43 -22.18
C PRO A 182 -6.01 -9.14 -21.57
N ASP A 183 -4.76 -8.73 -21.92
CA ASP A 183 -3.50 -9.27 -21.44
C ASP A 183 -2.94 -8.47 -20.24
N SER A 184 -3.79 -7.75 -19.52
CA SER A 184 -3.42 -7.10 -18.26
C SER A 184 -2.95 -8.12 -17.22
N LEU A 185 -1.93 -7.75 -16.44
CA LEU A 185 -1.32 -8.61 -15.44
C LEU A 185 -1.75 -8.19 -14.03
N LEU A 186 -1.89 -9.15 -13.13
CA LEU A 186 -2.10 -8.88 -11.71
C LEU A 186 -0.77 -8.99 -10.97
N ILE A 187 -0.27 -7.88 -10.43
CA ILE A 187 0.80 -7.85 -9.45
C ILE A 187 0.29 -7.00 -8.28
N GLU A 188 -0.17 -7.68 -7.26
CA GLU A 188 -0.71 -7.02 -6.06
C GLU A 188 0.38 -6.29 -5.30
N ASN A 189 -0.01 -5.24 -4.57
CA ASN A 189 0.93 -4.43 -3.82
C ASN A 189 1.61 -5.24 -2.72
N GLY A 190 2.89 -4.93 -2.48
CA GLY A 190 3.60 -5.44 -1.33
C GLY A 190 3.18 -4.75 -0.04
N ALA A 191 3.35 -5.45 1.07
CA ALA A 191 3.18 -4.92 2.41
C ALA A 191 4.53 -4.88 3.15
N ASP A 192 4.68 -3.96 4.10
CA ASP A 192 5.85 -3.94 5.00
C ASP A 192 5.67 -4.97 6.12
N ILE A 193 5.79 -6.24 5.73
CA ILE A 193 5.63 -7.36 6.64
C ILE A 193 6.76 -7.48 7.68
N GLY A 194 7.85 -6.72 7.52
CA GLY A 194 8.96 -6.68 8.47
C GLY A 194 8.72 -5.73 9.63
N LYS A 195 7.88 -4.73 9.46
CA LYS A 195 7.69 -3.62 10.42
C LYS A 195 7.29 -4.12 11.82
N PHE A 196 6.36 -5.06 11.89
CA PHE A 196 5.82 -5.62 13.12
C PHE A 196 5.88 -7.16 13.12
N ALA A 197 6.81 -7.75 12.36
CA ALA A 197 6.89 -9.18 12.18
C ALA A 197 6.90 -9.94 13.52
N ASP A 198 5.98 -10.91 13.64
CA ASP A 198 5.90 -11.87 14.76
C ASP A 198 5.82 -11.23 16.15
N THR A 199 5.24 -10.03 16.26
CA THR A 199 5.20 -9.22 17.48
C THR A 199 3.98 -9.51 18.36
N ALA A 200 2.85 -9.97 17.82
CA ALA A 200 1.61 -10.18 18.55
C ALA A 200 1.73 -11.16 19.72
N SER A 201 0.84 -11.06 20.68
CA SER A 201 0.80 -11.95 21.84
C SER A 201 0.82 -13.43 21.44
N ARG A 202 1.63 -14.24 22.11
CA ARG A 202 1.67 -15.70 21.93
C ARG A 202 0.49 -16.41 22.61
N ARG A 203 -0.22 -15.71 23.47
CA ARG A 203 -1.41 -16.24 24.16
C ARG A 203 -2.65 -15.53 23.62
N ALA A 204 -3.74 -16.23 23.49
CA ALA A 204 -5.01 -15.62 23.20
C ALA A 204 -5.39 -14.64 24.32
N ARG A 205 -5.44 -13.36 23.98
CA ARG A 205 -5.84 -12.28 24.89
C ARG A 205 -7.15 -11.67 24.38
N ARG A 206 -8.01 -11.24 25.27
CA ARG A 206 -9.21 -10.45 24.96
C ARG A 206 -8.83 -9.01 24.66
N ARG A 207 -7.85 -8.84 23.75
CA ARG A 207 -7.34 -7.55 23.35
C ARG A 207 -7.29 -7.41 21.83
N ILE A 208 -7.98 -6.39 21.35
CA ILE A 208 -8.17 -6.07 19.95
C ILE A 208 -7.34 -4.84 19.64
N VAL A 209 -6.74 -4.80 18.47
CA VAL A 209 -6.12 -3.59 17.93
C VAL A 209 -6.73 -3.26 16.56
N THR A 210 -6.99 -1.99 16.31
CA THR A 210 -7.26 -1.44 14.98
C THR A 210 -6.22 -0.39 14.64
N ILE A 211 -5.74 -0.39 13.39
CA ILE A 211 -4.66 0.51 12.93
C ILE A 211 -5.11 1.21 11.65
N GLY A 212 -5.08 2.53 11.62
CA GLY A 212 -5.42 3.32 10.45
C GLY A 212 -5.73 4.77 10.78
N ARG A 213 -5.80 5.63 9.75
CA ARG A 213 -6.21 7.03 9.95
C ARG A 213 -7.63 7.10 10.51
N PHE A 214 -7.90 8.08 11.35
CA PHE A 214 -9.25 8.32 11.88
C PHE A 214 -10.09 8.97 10.78
N SER A 215 -10.72 8.13 9.96
CA SER A 215 -11.55 8.58 8.84
C SER A 215 -12.94 7.94 8.88
N VAL A 216 -13.91 8.63 8.31
CA VAL A 216 -15.30 8.16 8.21
C VAL A 216 -15.36 6.77 7.56
N ASN A 217 -14.52 6.52 6.55
CA ASN A 217 -14.44 5.23 5.87
C ASN A 217 -14.03 4.06 6.77
N LYS A 218 -13.28 4.33 7.85
CA LYS A 218 -12.81 3.27 8.78
C LYS A 218 -13.91 2.78 9.72
N ARG A 219 -15.05 3.48 9.76
CA ARG A 219 -16.24 3.10 10.53
C ARG A 219 -15.90 2.68 11.97
N LEU A 220 -15.09 3.54 12.64
CA LEU A 220 -14.76 3.33 14.05
C LEU A 220 -16.00 3.27 14.93
N ASP A 221 -17.09 3.95 14.53
CA ASP A 221 -18.41 3.88 15.15
C ASP A 221 -18.92 2.42 15.24
N HIS A 222 -18.87 1.65 14.16
CA HIS A 222 -19.30 0.25 14.13
C HIS A 222 -18.41 -0.66 14.99
N LEU A 223 -17.10 -0.39 15.00
CA LEU A 223 -16.18 -1.15 15.85
C LEU A 223 -16.42 -0.88 17.33
N LEU A 224 -16.72 0.38 17.69
CA LEU A 224 -17.09 0.76 19.05
C LEU A 224 -18.44 0.18 19.48
N ASP A 225 -19.43 0.04 18.57
CA ASP A 225 -20.70 -0.63 18.84
C ASP A 225 -20.48 -2.12 19.15
N ALA A 226 -19.63 -2.81 18.38
CA ALA A 226 -19.25 -4.19 18.68
C ALA A 226 -18.50 -4.29 20.04
N MET A 227 -17.60 -3.33 20.34
CA MET A 227 -16.88 -3.30 21.62
C MET A 227 -17.82 -3.07 22.81
N ALA A 228 -18.87 -2.23 22.66
CA ALA A 228 -19.89 -2.04 23.70
C ALA A 228 -20.63 -3.34 24.02
N MET A 229 -20.92 -4.12 23.00
CA MET A 229 -21.57 -5.45 23.18
C MET A 229 -20.59 -6.46 23.80
N LEU A 230 -19.34 -6.53 23.33
CA LEU A 230 -18.31 -7.39 23.94
C LEU A 230 -18.16 -7.12 25.45
N LYS A 231 -18.11 -5.84 25.83
CA LYS A 231 -18.02 -5.43 27.24
C LYS A 231 -19.19 -5.97 28.09
N THR A 232 -20.39 -6.06 27.56
CA THR A 232 -21.55 -6.58 28.30
C THR A 232 -21.49 -8.08 28.49
N ARG A 233 -20.90 -8.83 27.56
CA ARG A 233 -20.74 -10.28 27.63
C ARG A 233 -19.56 -10.68 28.51
N GLU A 234 -18.40 -10.04 28.27
CA GLU A 234 -17.12 -10.32 28.94
C GLU A 234 -16.40 -9.00 29.22
N PRO A 235 -16.41 -8.49 30.47
CA PRO A 235 -15.85 -7.18 30.82
C PRO A 235 -14.35 -7.06 30.60
N GLU A 236 -13.61 -8.15 30.37
CA GLU A 236 -12.15 -8.14 30.17
C GLU A 236 -11.71 -7.66 28.78
N TRP A 237 -12.62 -7.55 27.80
CA TRP A 237 -12.29 -7.08 26.48
C TRP A 237 -11.73 -5.65 26.49
N HIS A 238 -10.67 -5.45 25.71
CA HIS A 238 -10.02 -4.15 25.52
C HIS A 238 -9.75 -3.89 24.03
N LEU A 239 -9.94 -2.65 23.60
CA LEU A 239 -9.67 -2.20 22.24
C LEU A 239 -8.63 -1.09 22.26
N ASP A 240 -7.56 -1.25 21.47
CA ASP A 240 -6.59 -0.21 21.15
C ASP A 240 -6.89 0.35 19.76
N ILE A 241 -7.17 1.65 19.66
CA ILE A 241 -7.34 2.39 18.41
C ILE A 241 -6.05 3.16 18.15
N VAL A 242 -5.35 2.80 17.06
CA VAL A 242 -4.04 3.35 16.71
C VAL A 242 -4.11 4.07 15.38
N GLY A 243 -3.74 5.35 15.31
CA GLY A 243 -3.74 6.04 14.04
C GLY A 243 -3.47 7.53 14.10
N ALA A 244 -3.52 8.18 12.95
CA ALA A 244 -3.43 9.62 12.80
C ALA A 244 -4.81 10.22 12.53
N GLU A 245 -5.01 11.44 12.97
CA GLU A 245 -6.19 12.23 12.66
C GLU A 245 -6.32 12.46 11.15
N SER A 246 -7.57 12.49 10.65
CA SER A 246 -7.92 12.73 9.26
C SER A 246 -9.27 13.45 9.18
N ASP A 247 -10.34 12.76 8.70
CA ASP A 247 -11.70 13.30 8.69
C ASP A 247 -12.29 13.42 10.11
N LEU A 248 -11.78 12.61 11.03
CA LEU A 248 -12.12 12.63 12.45
C LEU A 248 -10.87 13.03 13.23
N ASP A 249 -11.05 13.91 14.20
CA ASP A 249 -10.02 14.29 15.15
C ASP A 249 -10.07 13.43 16.44
N ARG A 250 -9.15 13.71 17.37
CA ARG A 250 -9.12 13.04 18.67
C ARG A 250 -10.45 13.22 19.44
N ALA A 251 -11.01 14.43 19.44
CA ALA A 251 -12.20 14.75 20.22
C ALA A 251 -13.42 14.00 19.69
N ASP A 252 -13.54 13.84 18.37
CA ASP A 252 -14.60 13.05 17.73
C ASP A 252 -14.55 11.60 18.20
N VAL A 253 -13.36 10.99 18.20
CA VAL A 253 -13.19 9.58 18.59
C VAL A 253 -13.39 9.41 20.11
N GLU A 254 -12.85 10.30 20.94
CA GLU A 254 -13.05 10.27 22.40
C GLU A 254 -14.53 10.44 22.76
N GLY A 255 -15.24 11.37 22.11
CA GLY A 255 -16.69 11.54 22.27
C GLY A 255 -17.49 10.31 21.87
N ALA A 256 -17.08 9.61 20.80
CA ALA A 256 -17.70 8.34 20.38
C ALA A 256 -17.47 7.22 21.41
N ILE A 257 -16.31 7.18 22.07
CA ILE A 257 -15.96 6.23 23.14
C ILE A 257 -16.84 6.52 24.41
N GLU A 258 -16.91 7.79 24.80
CA GLU A 258 -17.67 8.22 25.99
C GLU A 258 -19.18 7.96 25.85
N SER A 259 -19.74 8.31 24.68
CA SER A 259 -21.18 8.10 24.41
C SER A 259 -21.60 6.63 24.48
N ARG A 260 -20.68 5.67 24.34
CA ARG A 260 -20.88 4.23 24.47
C ARG A 260 -20.46 3.67 25.83
N HIS A 261 -20.09 4.55 26.75
CA HIS A 261 -19.60 4.16 28.09
C HIS A 261 -18.41 3.20 28.05
N LEU A 262 -17.48 3.40 27.09
CA LEU A 262 -16.30 2.56 26.86
C LEU A 262 -15.03 3.10 27.52
N SER A 263 -15.12 4.16 28.32
CA SER A 263 -13.99 4.70 29.09
C SER A 263 -13.31 3.59 29.91
N GLY A 264 -11.98 3.49 29.80
CA GLY A 264 -11.19 2.41 30.43
C GLY A 264 -11.23 1.05 29.73
N ARG A 265 -12.02 0.89 28.65
CA ARG A 265 -12.06 -0.31 27.79
C ARG A 265 -11.53 -0.06 26.39
N VAL A 266 -11.38 1.20 26.03
CA VAL A 266 -10.76 1.62 24.76
C VAL A 266 -9.62 2.58 25.08
N THR A 267 -8.47 2.35 24.45
CA THR A 267 -7.32 3.26 24.51
C THR A 267 -7.07 3.83 23.12
N LEU A 268 -6.99 5.17 23.04
CA LEU A 268 -6.72 5.89 21.81
C LEU A 268 -5.24 6.29 21.75
N HIS A 269 -4.57 5.89 20.68
CA HIS A 269 -3.16 6.20 20.39
C HIS A 269 -3.09 7.08 19.14
N VAL A 270 -2.94 8.39 19.32
CA VAL A 270 -2.90 9.36 18.21
C VAL A 270 -1.48 9.57 17.73
N SER A 271 -1.24 9.26 16.46
CA SER A 271 0.06 9.39 15.77
C SER A 271 1.25 8.83 16.57
N PRO A 272 1.14 7.63 17.17
CA PRO A 272 2.21 7.08 17.98
C PRO A 272 3.40 6.66 17.12
N GLU A 273 4.59 6.67 17.72
CA GLU A 273 5.79 6.10 17.11
C GLU A 273 5.70 4.58 16.97
N ASN A 274 6.48 4.01 16.05
CA ASN A 274 6.49 2.58 15.76
C ASN A 274 6.74 1.69 16.98
N ASP A 275 7.57 2.13 17.94
CA ASP A 275 7.84 1.38 19.17
C ASP A 275 6.62 1.29 20.08
N THR A 276 5.80 2.34 20.12
CA THR A 276 4.51 2.31 20.83
C THR A 276 3.54 1.37 20.13
N ILE A 277 3.43 1.43 18.79
CA ILE A 277 2.59 0.51 18.02
C ILE A 277 3.03 -0.94 18.27
N ARG A 278 4.33 -1.22 18.28
CA ARG A 278 4.89 -2.54 18.56
C ARG A 278 4.47 -3.06 19.95
N ARG A 279 4.52 -2.20 20.97
CA ARG A 279 4.08 -2.57 22.34
C ARG A 279 2.58 -2.87 22.39
N VAL A 280 1.76 -2.08 21.71
CA VAL A 280 0.31 -2.32 21.62
C VAL A 280 0.02 -3.66 20.94
N ILE A 281 0.66 -3.94 19.82
CA ILE A 281 0.52 -5.20 19.07
C ILE A 281 0.96 -6.40 19.94
N ALA A 282 2.05 -6.27 20.72
CA ALA A 282 2.56 -7.34 21.59
C ALA A 282 1.57 -7.77 22.69
N GLU A 283 0.64 -6.89 23.05
CA GLU A 283 -0.43 -7.18 24.02
C GLU A 283 -1.72 -7.68 23.36
N ALA A 284 -1.87 -7.51 22.04
CA ALA A 284 -3.07 -7.87 21.30
C ALA A 284 -2.97 -9.28 20.68
N SER A 285 -4.13 -9.87 20.38
CA SER A 285 -4.25 -11.15 19.68
C SER A 285 -5.09 -11.04 18.41
N ILE A 286 -5.95 -10.02 18.33
CA ILE A 286 -6.92 -9.83 17.25
C ILE A 286 -6.70 -8.46 16.65
N PHE A 287 -6.68 -8.40 15.32
CA PHE A 287 -6.83 -7.18 14.56
C PHE A 287 -8.26 -7.06 14.08
N ALA A 288 -8.94 -5.94 14.31
CA ALA A 288 -10.29 -5.73 13.80
C ALA A 288 -10.36 -4.51 12.88
N SER A 289 -11.08 -4.62 11.77
CA SER A 289 -11.31 -3.51 10.85
C SER A 289 -12.76 -3.49 10.35
N ALA A 290 -13.47 -2.42 10.71
CA ALA A 290 -14.83 -2.15 10.26
C ALA A 290 -14.86 -1.34 8.94
N SER A 291 -13.74 -1.17 8.25
CA SER A 291 -13.62 -0.33 7.05
C SER A 291 -14.69 -0.68 6.00
N GLU A 292 -15.43 0.34 5.56
CA GLU A 292 -16.43 0.20 4.50
C GLU A 292 -15.77 -0.05 3.14
N TYR A 293 -14.61 0.58 2.90
CA TYR A 293 -13.85 0.43 1.67
C TYR A 293 -12.34 0.31 1.96
N GLU A 294 -11.70 -0.58 1.24
CA GLU A 294 -10.25 -0.72 1.17
C GLU A 294 -9.80 -0.90 -0.28
N GLY A 295 -8.67 -0.31 -0.65
CA GLY A 295 -8.10 -0.51 -1.98
C GLY A 295 -7.51 -1.91 -2.14
N PHE A 296 -6.75 -2.37 -1.14
CA PHE A 296 -6.11 -3.68 -1.13
C PHE A 296 -6.11 -4.33 0.27
N GLY A 297 -6.18 -3.54 1.33
CA GLY A 297 -6.17 -4.07 2.70
C GLY A 297 -4.76 -4.32 3.26
N LEU A 298 -3.78 -3.48 2.91
CA LEU A 298 -2.38 -3.62 3.37
C LEU A 298 -2.27 -3.78 4.89
N VAL A 299 -3.10 -3.06 5.65
CA VAL A 299 -3.09 -3.14 7.11
C VAL A 299 -3.46 -4.53 7.65
N ALA A 300 -4.33 -5.26 6.94
CA ALA A 300 -4.65 -6.64 7.30
C ALA A 300 -3.45 -7.57 7.08
N LEU A 301 -2.67 -7.37 6.01
CA LEU A 301 -1.44 -8.11 5.75
C LEU A 301 -0.34 -7.80 6.78
N GLU A 302 -0.22 -6.54 7.19
CA GLU A 302 0.69 -6.14 8.28
C GLU A 302 0.26 -6.78 9.61
N ALA A 303 -1.05 -6.84 9.89
CA ALA A 303 -1.59 -7.52 11.06
C ALA A 303 -1.29 -9.03 11.05
N MET A 304 -1.52 -9.69 9.88
CA MET A 304 -1.14 -11.11 9.71
C MET A 304 0.36 -11.33 9.94
N SER A 305 1.22 -10.46 9.39
CA SER A 305 2.66 -10.56 9.57
C SER A 305 3.10 -10.37 11.02
N ALA A 306 2.33 -9.63 11.80
CA ALA A 306 2.54 -9.50 13.24
C ALA A 306 2.06 -10.73 14.03
N GLY A 307 1.26 -11.60 13.43
CA GLY A 307 0.63 -12.77 14.08
C GLY A 307 -0.71 -12.44 14.77
N LEU A 308 -1.33 -11.30 14.44
CA LEU A 308 -2.69 -10.98 14.86
C LEU A 308 -3.69 -11.69 13.96
N LEU A 309 -4.75 -12.26 14.52
CA LEU A 309 -5.84 -12.85 13.73
C LEU A 309 -6.81 -11.74 13.27
N PRO A 310 -6.94 -11.50 11.94
CA PRO A 310 -7.83 -10.46 11.45
C PRO A 310 -9.30 -10.85 11.48
N VAL A 311 -10.15 -9.95 12.00
CA VAL A 311 -11.61 -9.94 11.88
C VAL A 311 -12.01 -8.68 11.10
N LEU A 312 -12.53 -8.87 9.89
CA LEU A 312 -12.61 -7.83 8.88
C LEU A 312 -14.04 -7.62 8.40
N ASN A 313 -14.42 -6.38 8.14
CA ASN A 313 -15.69 -6.08 7.48
C ASN A 313 -15.71 -6.66 6.06
N ALA A 314 -16.81 -7.26 5.64
CA ALA A 314 -16.95 -7.95 4.35
C ALA A 314 -17.04 -6.97 3.16
N ASN A 315 -16.02 -6.09 2.98
CA ASN A 315 -15.87 -5.30 1.77
C ASN A 315 -15.14 -6.10 0.66
N ASP A 316 -15.11 -5.57 -0.57
CA ASP A 316 -14.56 -6.27 -1.73
C ASP A 316 -13.09 -6.72 -1.55
N ALA A 317 -12.25 -5.85 -0.97
CA ALA A 317 -10.83 -6.14 -0.78
C ALA A 317 -10.64 -7.26 0.27
N PHE A 318 -11.30 -7.15 1.40
CA PHE A 318 -11.19 -8.13 2.47
C PHE A 318 -11.85 -9.47 2.11
N THR A 319 -12.96 -9.45 1.38
CA THR A 319 -13.58 -10.67 0.83
C THR A 319 -12.65 -11.38 -0.14
N THR A 320 -11.97 -10.62 -1.01
CA THR A 320 -10.97 -11.19 -1.93
C THR A 320 -9.77 -11.79 -1.18
N LEU A 321 -9.31 -11.11 -0.11
CA LEU A 321 -8.21 -11.59 0.72
C LEU A 321 -8.60 -12.86 1.50
N ALA A 322 -9.77 -12.88 2.12
CA ALA A 322 -10.29 -14.03 2.87
C ALA A 322 -10.53 -15.26 1.97
N ALA A 323 -10.94 -15.07 0.72
CA ALA A 323 -11.09 -16.16 -0.23
C ALA A 323 -9.77 -16.90 -0.52
N ARG A 324 -8.62 -16.23 -0.36
CA ARG A 324 -7.28 -16.81 -0.51
C ARG A 324 -6.70 -17.33 0.81
N HIS A 325 -7.10 -16.74 1.91
CA HIS A 325 -6.61 -17.04 3.25
C HIS A 325 -7.79 -17.32 4.18
N PRO A 326 -8.31 -18.57 4.18
CA PRO A 326 -9.52 -18.95 4.95
C PRO A 326 -9.38 -18.78 6.47
N VAL A 327 -8.17 -18.59 6.98
CA VAL A 327 -7.91 -18.25 8.38
C VAL A 327 -8.50 -16.89 8.78
N LEU A 328 -8.69 -15.98 7.83
CA LEU A 328 -9.27 -14.65 8.06
C LEU A 328 -10.75 -14.74 8.34
N MET A 329 -11.23 -13.98 9.32
CA MET A 329 -12.66 -13.94 9.66
C MET A 329 -13.32 -12.70 9.04
N LEU A 330 -14.44 -12.92 8.37
CA LEU A 330 -15.29 -11.86 7.85
C LEU A 330 -16.53 -11.69 8.72
N ALA A 331 -16.94 -10.44 8.92
CA ALA A 331 -18.17 -10.09 9.62
C ALA A 331 -18.83 -8.88 8.96
N ASP A 332 -20.13 -8.74 9.14
CA ASP A 332 -20.84 -7.49 8.87
C ASP A 332 -20.77 -6.62 10.13
N PHE A 333 -19.91 -5.60 10.09
CA PHE A 333 -19.75 -4.67 11.21
C PHE A 333 -20.90 -3.66 11.32
N THR A 334 -21.78 -3.56 10.32
CA THR A 334 -23.01 -2.76 10.47
C THR A 334 -23.99 -3.40 11.49
N ASN A 335 -23.82 -4.68 11.76
CA ASN A 335 -24.54 -5.41 12.80
C ASN A 335 -23.57 -5.77 13.95
N PRO A 336 -23.66 -5.10 15.11
CA PRO A 336 -22.77 -5.35 16.24
C PRO A 336 -22.77 -6.80 16.74
N GLU A 337 -23.88 -7.52 16.62
CA GLU A 337 -24.00 -8.93 17.03
C GLU A 337 -23.10 -9.83 16.17
N THR A 338 -23.11 -9.66 14.83
CA THR A 338 -22.28 -10.46 13.93
C THR A 338 -20.80 -10.16 14.12
N ALA A 339 -20.44 -8.89 14.30
CA ALA A 339 -19.07 -8.47 14.57
C ALA A 339 -18.56 -9.04 15.91
N THR A 340 -19.37 -8.94 16.97
CA THR A 340 -19.06 -9.49 18.30
C THR A 340 -18.85 -11.00 18.24
N THR A 341 -19.76 -11.74 17.60
CA THR A 341 -19.66 -13.18 17.45
C THR A 341 -18.40 -13.60 16.69
N ALA A 342 -18.02 -12.86 15.64
CA ALA A 342 -16.81 -13.13 14.89
C ALA A 342 -15.54 -12.88 15.73
N ILE A 343 -15.51 -11.83 16.54
CA ILE A 343 -14.40 -11.52 17.46
C ILE A 343 -14.26 -12.59 18.55
N GLU A 344 -15.37 -13.03 19.14
CA GLU A 344 -15.39 -14.13 20.12
C GLU A 344 -14.89 -15.45 19.50
N SER A 345 -15.37 -15.79 18.30
CA SER A 345 -14.90 -16.96 17.55
C SER A 345 -13.41 -16.89 17.21
N ALA A 346 -12.89 -15.71 16.87
CA ALA A 346 -11.45 -15.50 16.65
C ALA A 346 -10.65 -15.79 17.92
N HIS A 347 -11.10 -15.27 19.06
CA HIS A 347 -10.45 -15.54 20.35
C HIS A 347 -10.49 -17.02 20.73
N GLU A 348 -11.63 -17.69 20.50
CA GLU A 348 -11.78 -19.13 20.76
C GLU A 348 -10.85 -19.95 19.87
N THR A 349 -10.75 -19.62 18.58
CA THR A 349 -9.84 -20.27 17.63
C THR A 349 -8.39 -20.13 18.06
N LEU A 350 -7.96 -18.91 18.44
CA LEU A 350 -6.63 -18.66 18.98
C LEU A 350 -6.37 -19.38 20.31
N SER A 351 -7.39 -19.54 21.16
CA SER A 351 -7.27 -20.25 22.44
C SER A 351 -7.06 -21.75 22.24
N ARG A 352 -7.64 -22.32 21.20
CA ARG A 352 -7.53 -23.76 20.90
C ARG A 352 -6.25 -24.10 20.14
N GLN A 353 -5.81 -23.27 19.21
CA GLN A 353 -4.71 -23.56 18.26
C GLN A 353 -3.79 -22.34 18.02
N PRO A 354 -3.19 -21.76 19.08
CA PRO A 354 -2.47 -20.48 18.94
C PRO A 354 -1.29 -20.56 17.96
N ASP A 355 -0.47 -21.61 18.06
CA ASP A 355 0.75 -21.73 17.23
C ASP A 355 0.42 -22.06 15.78
N THR A 356 -0.60 -22.88 15.54
CA THR A 356 -1.06 -23.25 14.17
C THR A 356 -1.57 -22.01 13.43
N ILE A 357 -2.52 -21.29 14.04
CA ILE A 357 -3.08 -20.08 13.45
C ILE A 357 -2.01 -19.02 13.21
N ARG A 358 -1.12 -18.83 14.19
CA ARG A 358 -0.01 -17.89 14.03
C ARG A 358 0.91 -18.26 12.86
N ALA A 359 1.30 -19.52 12.75
CA ALA A 359 2.16 -19.98 11.66
C ALA A 359 1.49 -19.76 10.29
N GLU A 360 0.19 -20.06 10.18
CA GLU A 360 -0.59 -19.85 8.97
C GLU A 360 -0.67 -18.36 8.57
N LEU A 361 -0.91 -17.47 9.55
CA LEU A 361 -0.93 -16.02 9.32
C LEU A 361 0.41 -15.48 8.83
N LEU A 362 1.50 -15.87 9.49
CA LEU A 362 2.86 -15.44 9.13
C LEU A 362 3.26 -15.96 7.74
N ASP A 363 2.92 -17.20 7.41
CA ASP A 363 3.22 -17.79 6.11
C ASP A 363 2.42 -17.11 4.99
N ALA A 364 1.13 -16.92 5.19
CA ALA A 364 0.27 -16.20 4.26
C ALA A 364 0.78 -14.77 3.99
N ALA A 365 1.20 -14.04 5.02
CA ALA A 365 1.74 -12.68 4.86
C ALA A 365 3.04 -12.63 4.06
N ARG A 366 3.90 -13.66 4.12
CA ARG A 366 5.19 -13.69 3.39
C ARG A 366 5.03 -13.49 1.89
N GLY A 367 3.96 -14.04 1.29
CA GLY A 367 3.67 -13.91 -0.13
C GLY A 367 3.49 -12.47 -0.61
N TYR A 368 3.25 -11.54 0.30
CA TYR A 368 3.05 -10.11 0.04
C TYR A 368 4.25 -9.25 0.42
N SER A 369 5.40 -9.86 0.77
CA SER A 369 6.61 -9.09 1.06
C SER A 369 7.04 -8.26 -0.16
N TRP A 370 7.58 -7.06 0.10
CA TRP A 370 8.16 -6.24 -0.97
C TRP A 370 9.26 -6.96 -1.73
N ASP A 371 9.96 -7.89 -1.11
CA ASP A 371 10.97 -8.70 -1.78
C ASP A 371 10.35 -9.59 -2.86
N ILE A 372 9.28 -10.32 -2.54
CA ILE A 372 8.57 -11.19 -3.50
C ILE A 372 7.87 -10.37 -4.57
N VAL A 373 7.15 -9.31 -4.18
CA VAL A 373 6.40 -8.47 -5.11
C VAL A 373 7.34 -7.76 -6.10
N ALA A 374 8.43 -7.18 -5.60
CA ALA A 374 9.42 -6.55 -6.48
C ALA A 374 10.12 -7.60 -7.39
N GLY A 375 10.31 -8.83 -6.91
CA GLY A 375 10.78 -9.94 -7.76
C GLY A 375 9.89 -10.12 -9.00
N ARG A 376 8.57 -10.13 -8.84
CA ARG A 376 7.61 -10.24 -9.96
C ARG A 376 7.72 -9.07 -10.95
N TYR A 377 7.95 -7.84 -10.46
CA TYR A 377 8.21 -6.69 -11.33
C TYR A 377 9.54 -6.81 -12.07
N ILE A 378 10.61 -7.27 -11.41
CA ILE A 378 11.91 -7.49 -12.07
C ILE A 378 11.80 -8.57 -13.15
N ASP A 379 11.09 -9.65 -12.89
CA ASP A 379 10.85 -10.69 -13.91
C ASP A 379 10.05 -10.14 -15.09
N LEU A 380 9.05 -9.27 -14.81
CA LEU A 380 8.35 -8.56 -15.87
C LEU A 380 9.29 -7.65 -16.67
N TYR A 381 10.15 -6.85 -16.03
CA TYR A 381 11.11 -5.98 -16.73
C TYR A 381 12.05 -6.79 -17.63
N ARG A 382 12.56 -7.91 -17.14
CA ARG A 382 13.43 -8.83 -17.91
C ARG A 382 12.70 -9.46 -19.12
N SER A 383 11.44 -9.82 -18.95
CA SER A 383 10.63 -10.43 -20.02
C SER A 383 10.35 -9.51 -21.21
N LEU A 384 10.61 -8.21 -21.06
CA LEU A 384 10.42 -7.23 -22.12
C LEU A 384 11.64 -7.05 -23.05
N ASP A 385 12.70 -7.86 -22.89
CA ASP A 385 13.97 -7.81 -23.64
C ASP A 385 14.66 -6.43 -23.63
N VAL A 386 14.27 -5.58 -22.71
CA VAL A 386 14.76 -4.20 -22.59
C VAL A 386 15.87 -4.10 -21.57
N VAL A 387 15.86 -5.05 -20.63
CA VAL A 387 16.78 -5.11 -19.50
C VAL A 387 17.56 -6.41 -19.66
N ALA A 388 18.82 -6.32 -20.10
CA ALA A 388 19.67 -7.49 -20.25
C ALA A 388 19.74 -8.27 -18.93
N ALA A 389 19.62 -9.60 -19.04
CA ALA A 389 19.76 -10.49 -17.88
C ALA A 389 21.16 -10.28 -17.30
N GLN A 390 21.23 -9.67 -16.11
CA GLN A 390 22.48 -9.70 -15.33
C GLN A 390 22.64 -11.14 -14.86
N SER A 391 23.64 -11.82 -15.39
CA SER A 391 24.07 -13.11 -14.88
C SER A 391 24.45 -12.94 -13.41
N ILE A 392 23.78 -13.67 -12.53
CA ILE A 392 24.07 -13.79 -11.10
C ILE A 392 25.42 -14.48 -10.90
#